data_b23c5a58d6d8818911358324be218d1e
#
_entry.id   b23c5a58d6d8818911358324be218d1e
#
_cell.length_a   1.000
_cell.length_b   1.000
_cell.length_c   1.000
_cell.angle_alpha   90.00
_cell.angle_beta   90.00
_cell.angle_gamma   90.00
#
_symmetry.space_group_name_H-M   'P 1'
#
loop_
_entity.id
_entity.type
_entity.pdbx_description
1 polymer ?
#
loop_
_entity_poly.entity_id
_entity_poly.type
_entity_poly.pdbx_seq_one_letter_code
_entity_poly.pdbx_strand_id
1 'polypeptide(L)'
;MRALVVFAHPSGDSLSHTLFRTATMALAGAGHEVVGLDLYAEGFRAAMSADERRSYHLDDAAAELARHAELVRWADALVFVYPTWWMGLPAIMKGWLERVLVPGVAFHLHPRTQKVVSDLRHIRRVVGITTYGSSWTQVKVMHDAGRRTLLRALRMLCARRCRTAWLALYSVDTSTDDQRAAFVTSVERRLARL
;
A
#
# COMPACT_ATOMS: atom_id res chain seq x y z
N MET A 1 16.87 -3.25 -3.77
CA MET A 1 15.97 -2.15 -3.33
C MET A 1 15.43 -2.48 -1.96
N ARG A 2 15.05 -1.47 -1.21
CA ARG A 2 14.36 -1.61 0.08
C ARG A 2 12.85 -1.57 -0.19
N ALA A 3 12.15 -2.65 0.12
CA ALA A 3 10.73 -2.80 -0.17
C ALA A 3 9.91 -2.87 1.13
N LEU A 4 8.97 -1.94 1.28
CA LEU A 4 7.96 -1.98 2.35
C LEU A 4 6.68 -2.63 1.79
N VAL A 5 6.29 -3.76 2.36
CA VAL A 5 5.08 -4.48 2.00
C VAL A 5 4.03 -4.25 3.09
N VAL A 6 3.05 -3.39 2.80
CA VAL A 6 1.96 -3.04 3.73
C VAL A 6 0.78 -3.97 3.48
N PHE A 7 0.33 -4.66 4.51
CA PHE A 7 -0.71 -5.66 4.44
C PHE A 7 -1.91 -5.30 5.33
N ALA A 8 -3.10 -5.59 4.83
CA ALA A 8 -4.35 -5.35 5.56
C ALA A 8 -5.36 -6.48 5.34
N HIS A 9 -5.41 -7.44 6.25
CA HIS A 9 -6.48 -8.42 6.37
C HIS A 9 -6.54 -8.96 7.81
N PRO A 10 -7.73 -9.09 8.44
CA PRO A 10 -7.85 -9.52 9.83
C PRO A 10 -7.60 -11.01 10.03
N SER A 11 -7.72 -11.84 8.98
CA SER A 11 -7.64 -13.30 9.06
C SER A 11 -6.31 -13.79 8.48
N GLY A 12 -5.56 -14.57 9.28
CA GLY A 12 -4.25 -15.12 8.93
C GLY A 12 -4.29 -16.26 7.91
N ASP A 13 -5.46 -16.88 7.69
CA ASP A 13 -5.69 -17.98 6.75
C ASP A 13 -6.28 -17.52 5.40
N SER A 14 -6.37 -16.21 5.18
CA SER A 14 -6.93 -15.64 3.96
C SER A 14 -5.99 -15.76 2.75
N LEU A 15 -6.58 -15.75 1.54
CA LEU A 15 -5.80 -15.61 0.30
C LEU A 15 -4.93 -14.33 0.32
N SER A 16 -5.41 -13.24 0.90
CA SER A 16 -4.65 -12.00 1.04
C SER A 16 -3.41 -12.19 1.91
N HIS A 17 -3.49 -13.00 2.97
CA HIS A 17 -2.31 -13.34 3.77
C HIS A 17 -1.31 -14.23 3.01
N THR A 18 -1.81 -15.19 2.22
CA THR A 18 -0.96 -15.98 1.30
C THR A 18 -0.25 -15.06 0.30
N LEU A 19 -0.96 -14.10 -0.30
CA LEU A 19 -0.38 -13.10 -1.22
C LEU A 19 0.67 -12.22 -0.54
N PHE A 20 0.46 -11.83 0.72
CA PHE A 20 1.42 -11.05 1.50
C PHE A 20 2.71 -11.83 1.74
N ARG A 21 2.61 -13.09 2.17
CA ARG A 21 3.77 -13.97 2.35
C ARG A 21 4.50 -14.21 1.03
N THR A 22 3.77 -14.51 -0.04
CA THR A 22 4.34 -14.68 -1.38
C THR A 22 5.08 -13.42 -1.83
N ALA A 23 4.49 -12.25 -1.62
CA ALA A 23 5.12 -10.98 -2.00
C ALA A 23 6.43 -10.74 -1.25
N THR A 24 6.44 -10.93 0.08
CA THR A 24 7.65 -10.75 0.90
C THR A 24 8.74 -11.74 0.51
N MET A 25 8.40 -13.01 0.32
CA MET A 25 9.35 -14.06 -0.06
C MET A 25 9.91 -13.86 -1.47
N ALA A 26 9.07 -13.53 -2.46
CA ALA A 26 9.50 -13.30 -3.83
C ALA A 26 10.45 -12.10 -3.96
N LEU A 27 10.17 -11.01 -3.24
CA LEU A 27 11.05 -9.85 -3.21
C LEU A 27 12.38 -10.16 -2.51
N ALA A 28 12.35 -10.84 -1.37
CA ALA A 28 13.56 -11.26 -0.67
C ALA A 28 14.41 -12.22 -1.51
N GLY A 29 13.78 -13.20 -2.17
CA GLY A 29 14.45 -14.14 -3.09
C GLY A 29 15.05 -13.44 -4.32
N ALA A 30 14.53 -12.28 -4.72
CA ALA A 30 15.09 -11.43 -5.78
C ALA A 30 16.23 -10.52 -5.28
N GLY A 31 16.70 -10.68 -4.04
CA GLY A 31 17.80 -9.91 -3.45
C GLY A 31 17.41 -8.51 -2.98
N HIS A 32 16.12 -8.28 -2.67
CA HIS A 32 15.67 -7.04 -2.06
C HIS A 32 15.67 -7.15 -0.54
N GLU A 33 15.95 -6.04 0.15
CA GLU A 33 15.71 -5.91 1.57
C GLU A 33 14.22 -5.64 1.78
N VAL A 34 13.53 -6.48 2.58
CA VAL A 34 12.07 -6.45 2.66
C VAL A 34 11.62 -6.31 4.11
N VAL A 35 10.73 -5.35 4.35
CA VAL A 35 9.99 -5.25 5.60
C VAL A 35 8.50 -5.48 5.30
N GLY A 36 7.92 -6.50 5.93
CA GLY A 36 6.48 -6.75 5.95
C GLY A 36 5.84 -6.01 7.12
N LEU A 37 4.77 -5.27 6.84
CA LEU A 37 4.01 -4.50 7.82
C LEU A 37 2.56 -4.97 7.81
N ASP A 38 2.19 -5.83 8.77
CA ASP A 38 0.82 -6.29 8.96
C ASP A 38 0.07 -5.34 9.90
N LEU A 39 -0.82 -4.54 9.33
CA LEU A 39 -1.54 -3.51 10.07
C LEU A 39 -2.49 -4.07 11.16
N TYR A 40 -3.03 -5.27 10.96
CA TYR A 40 -3.87 -5.92 11.96
C TYR A 40 -3.03 -6.53 13.09
N ALA A 41 -1.94 -7.19 12.76
CA ALA A 41 -1.03 -7.75 13.76
C ALA A 41 -0.38 -6.67 14.64
N GLU A 42 -0.13 -5.48 14.08
CA GLU A 42 0.40 -4.33 14.83
C GLU A 42 -0.68 -3.56 15.62
N GLY A 43 -1.95 -3.96 15.55
CA GLY A 43 -3.04 -3.26 16.22
C GLY A 43 -3.22 -1.82 15.73
N PHE A 44 -2.89 -1.55 14.45
CA PHE A 44 -2.95 -0.20 13.89
C PHE A 44 -4.36 0.38 13.97
N ARG A 45 -4.52 1.54 14.57
CA ARG A 45 -5.80 2.26 14.63
C ARG A 45 -6.03 3.04 13.34
N ALA A 46 -7.12 2.75 12.63
CA ALA A 46 -7.43 3.39 11.35
C ALA A 46 -7.83 4.86 11.47
N ALA A 47 -8.56 5.21 12.52
CA ALA A 47 -9.12 6.55 12.69
C ALA A 47 -8.08 7.53 13.25
N MET A 48 -7.91 8.65 12.57
CA MET A 48 -7.13 9.79 13.07
C MET A 48 -7.85 10.40 14.30
N SER A 49 -7.12 10.67 15.36
CA SER A 49 -7.66 11.33 16.54
C SER A 49 -7.79 12.85 16.35
N ALA A 50 -8.55 13.51 17.24
CA ALA A 50 -8.63 14.96 17.24
C ALA A 50 -7.27 15.63 17.55
N ASP A 51 -6.44 15.00 18.38
CA ASP A 51 -5.10 15.49 18.71
C ASP A 51 -4.16 15.37 17.51
N GLU A 52 -4.13 14.25 16.81
CA GLU A 52 -3.39 14.09 15.55
C GLU A 52 -3.83 15.12 14.50
N ARG A 53 -5.12 15.41 14.41
CA ARG A 53 -5.61 16.42 13.47
C ARG A 53 -5.18 17.83 13.85
N ARG A 54 -5.10 18.16 15.15
CA ARG A 54 -4.58 19.45 15.63
C ARG A 54 -3.11 19.62 15.36
N SER A 55 -2.32 18.55 15.55
CA SER A 55 -0.87 18.54 15.31
C SER A 55 -0.47 18.25 13.86
N TYR A 56 -1.41 18.04 12.94
CA TYR A 56 -1.18 17.56 11.58
C TYR A 56 -0.13 18.36 10.78
N HIS A 57 0.02 19.64 11.06
CA HIS A 57 1.00 20.53 10.40
C HIS A 57 2.24 20.81 11.24
N LEU A 58 2.34 20.25 12.43
CA LEU A 58 3.54 20.28 13.25
C LEU A 58 4.42 19.11 12.78
N ASP A 59 5.72 19.34 12.65
CA ASP A 59 6.68 18.39 12.06
C ASP A 59 6.89 17.08 12.86
N ASP A 60 6.13 16.86 13.92
CA ASP A 60 6.11 15.63 14.72
C ASP A 60 4.91 14.76 14.31
N ALA A 61 5.15 13.80 13.41
CA ALA A 61 4.26 12.64 13.32
C ALA A 61 4.09 12.06 14.72
N ALA A 62 2.84 11.79 15.13
CA ALA A 62 2.54 11.23 16.45
C ALA A 62 3.55 10.12 16.80
N ALA A 63 4.13 10.15 17.99
CA ALA A 63 5.20 9.23 18.39
C ALA A 63 4.84 7.75 18.14
N GLU A 64 3.55 7.40 18.24
CA GLU A 64 3.02 6.07 17.91
C GLU A 64 3.17 5.67 16.43
N LEU A 65 3.38 6.64 15.52
CA LEU A 65 3.54 6.44 14.08
C LEU A 65 5.00 6.57 13.60
N ALA A 66 5.91 6.91 14.50
CA ALA A 66 7.32 7.15 14.18
C ALA A 66 7.95 5.98 13.39
N ARG A 67 7.73 4.73 13.85
CA ARG A 67 8.21 3.53 13.16
C ARG A 67 7.65 3.41 11.74
N HIS A 68 6.35 3.68 11.54
CA HIS A 68 5.74 3.62 10.20
C HIS A 68 6.31 4.71 9.28
N ALA A 69 6.51 5.92 9.80
CA ALA A 69 7.11 7.03 9.07
C ALA A 69 8.57 6.71 8.66
N GLU A 70 9.36 6.14 9.56
CA GLU A 70 10.73 5.69 9.28
C GLU A 70 10.77 4.63 8.18
N LEU A 71 9.86 3.65 8.21
CA LEU A 71 9.74 2.63 7.18
C LEU A 71 9.40 3.22 5.81
N VAL A 72 8.55 4.25 5.75
CA VAL A 72 8.24 4.97 4.50
C VAL A 72 9.47 5.72 3.98
N ARG A 73 10.21 6.40 4.86
CA ARG A 73 11.46 7.11 4.49
C ARG A 73 12.56 6.15 4.05
N TRP A 74 12.62 4.97 4.65
CA TRP A 74 13.59 3.93 4.33
C TRP A 74 13.33 3.27 2.98
N ALA A 75 12.06 3.10 2.57
CA ALA A 75 11.68 2.29 1.41
C ALA A 75 12.07 2.95 0.07
N ASP A 76 12.45 2.14 -0.92
CA ASP A 76 12.54 2.53 -2.34
C ASP A 76 11.30 2.07 -3.12
N ALA A 77 10.57 1.08 -2.56
CA ALA A 77 9.37 0.49 -3.15
C ALA A 77 8.27 0.33 -2.10
N LEU A 78 7.04 0.68 -2.46
CA LEU A 78 5.84 0.45 -1.65
C LEU A 78 4.99 -0.62 -2.33
N VAL A 79 4.67 -1.68 -1.60
CA VAL A 79 3.82 -2.79 -2.06
C VAL A 79 2.63 -2.88 -1.11
N PHE A 80 1.42 -2.81 -1.65
CA PHE A 80 0.18 -2.84 -0.88
C PHE A 80 -0.56 -4.14 -1.17
N VAL A 81 -0.86 -4.93 -0.14
CA VAL A 81 -1.56 -6.21 -0.24
C VAL A 81 -2.84 -6.16 0.60
N TYR A 82 -4.01 -6.26 -0.05
CA TYR A 82 -5.29 -6.11 0.64
C TYR A 82 -6.47 -6.65 -0.20
N PRO A 83 -7.59 -7.01 0.40
CA PRO A 83 -8.84 -7.23 -0.32
C PRO A 83 -9.52 -5.90 -0.62
N THR A 84 -10.12 -5.76 -1.79
CA THR A 84 -10.94 -4.58 -2.08
C THR A 84 -12.30 -4.72 -1.39
N TRP A 85 -12.60 -3.79 -0.47
CA TRP A 85 -13.87 -3.67 0.22
C TRP A 85 -14.57 -2.38 -0.18
N TRP A 86 -15.87 -2.47 -0.48
CA TRP A 86 -16.65 -1.30 -0.96
C TRP A 86 -15.95 -0.53 -2.09
N MET A 87 -15.45 -1.27 -3.09
CA MET A 87 -14.73 -0.73 -4.26
C MET A 87 -13.50 0.13 -3.92
N GLY A 88 -12.96 0.00 -2.72
CA GLY A 88 -11.83 0.81 -2.26
C GLY A 88 -10.85 0.05 -1.38
N LEU A 89 -10.00 0.81 -0.73
CA LEU A 89 -9.07 0.31 0.28
C LEU A 89 -9.83 -0.07 1.55
N PRO A 90 -9.44 -1.14 2.27
CA PRO A 90 -9.93 -1.40 3.61
C PRO A 90 -9.69 -0.18 4.52
N ALA A 91 -10.59 0.08 5.47
CA ALA A 91 -10.51 1.23 6.37
C ALA A 91 -9.14 1.36 7.04
N ILE A 92 -8.56 0.26 7.50
CA ILE A 92 -7.24 0.25 8.15
C ILE A 92 -6.12 0.67 7.18
N MET A 93 -6.15 0.23 5.91
CA MET A 93 -5.20 0.64 4.88
C MET A 93 -5.37 2.12 4.51
N LYS A 94 -6.62 2.58 4.39
CA LYS A 94 -6.92 3.98 4.12
C LYS A 94 -6.46 4.87 5.28
N GLY A 95 -6.75 4.46 6.51
CA GLY A 95 -6.28 5.14 7.73
C GLY A 95 -4.76 5.19 7.83
N TRP A 96 -4.06 4.11 7.41
CA TRP A 96 -2.60 4.12 7.35
C TRP A 96 -2.09 5.19 6.39
N LEU A 97 -2.66 5.30 5.19
CA LEU A 97 -2.30 6.37 4.25
C LEU A 97 -2.55 7.77 4.84
N GLU A 98 -3.67 7.97 5.54
CA GLU A 98 -4.06 9.26 6.09
C GLU A 98 -3.20 9.69 7.28
N ARG A 99 -2.80 8.72 8.13
CA ARG A 99 -2.10 9.01 9.39
C ARG A 99 -0.57 8.97 9.25
N VAL A 100 -0.05 8.23 8.26
CA VAL A 100 1.41 8.06 8.07
C VAL A 100 1.94 8.99 6.97
N LEU A 101 1.18 9.18 5.87
CA LEU A 101 1.62 10.02 4.76
C LEU A 101 1.27 11.51 5.01
N VAL A 102 1.68 12.03 6.14
CA VAL A 102 1.44 13.39 6.63
C VAL A 102 2.58 14.36 6.28
N PRO A 103 2.44 15.67 6.54
CA PRO A 103 3.56 16.62 6.45
C PRO A 103 4.79 16.15 7.25
N GLY A 104 5.99 16.36 6.71
CA GLY A 104 7.26 15.87 7.29
C GLY A 104 7.59 14.41 6.98
N VAL A 105 6.63 13.63 6.42
CA VAL A 105 6.85 12.25 5.97
C VAL A 105 6.67 12.12 4.46
N ALA A 106 5.53 12.52 3.93
CA ALA A 106 5.21 12.38 2.51
C ALA A 106 5.39 13.67 1.71
N PHE A 107 5.26 14.80 2.38
CA PHE A 107 5.38 16.12 1.75
C PHE A 107 5.62 17.20 2.82
N HIS A 108 6.03 18.38 2.36
CA HIS A 108 6.04 19.61 3.15
C HIS A 108 5.48 20.78 2.32
N LEU A 109 5.15 21.88 2.98
CA LEU A 109 4.74 23.10 2.29
C LEU A 109 5.97 23.98 2.05
N HIS A 110 6.15 24.43 0.82
CA HIS A 110 7.24 25.34 0.49
C HIS A 110 7.07 26.67 1.26
N PRO A 111 8.08 27.15 2.00
CA PRO A 111 7.92 28.25 2.96
C PRO A 111 7.34 29.53 2.36
N ARG A 112 7.70 29.89 1.13
CA ARG A 112 7.24 31.11 0.46
C ARG A 112 5.99 30.94 -0.36
N THR A 113 5.81 29.82 -1.07
CA THR A 113 4.74 29.65 -2.06
C THR A 113 3.56 28.84 -1.53
N GLN A 114 3.71 28.21 -0.37
CA GLN A 114 2.75 27.29 0.26
C GLN A 114 2.32 26.12 -0.65
N LYS A 115 3.10 25.87 -1.70
CA LYS A 115 2.89 24.71 -2.58
C LYS A 115 3.40 23.45 -1.93
N VAL A 116 2.69 22.36 -2.16
CA VAL A 116 3.11 21.02 -1.71
C VAL A 116 4.37 20.60 -2.45
N VAL A 117 5.40 20.27 -1.68
CA VAL A 117 6.66 19.67 -2.16
C VAL A 117 6.71 18.23 -1.63
N SER A 118 7.00 17.29 -2.48
CA SER A 118 6.99 15.88 -2.10
C SER A 118 8.32 15.45 -1.47
N ASP A 119 8.22 14.70 -0.37
CA ASP A 119 9.32 14.03 0.32
C ASP A 119 9.46 12.55 -0.08
N LEU A 120 8.56 12.03 -0.96
CA LEU A 120 8.57 10.65 -1.45
C LEU A 120 9.29 10.47 -2.80
N ARG A 121 10.12 11.42 -3.23
CA ARG A 121 10.84 11.35 -4.52
C ARG A 121 11.86 10.20 -4.60
N HIS A 122 12.20 9.58 -3.49
CA HIS A 122 13.03 8.37 -3.41
C HIS A 122 12.26 7.09 -3.78
N ILE A 123 10.93 7.07 -3.66
CA ILE A 123 10.09 5.91 -4.01
C ILE A 123 10.07 5.72 -5.54
N ARG A 124 10.59 4.58 -5.99
CA ARG A 124 10.75 4.23 -7.41
C ARG A 124 9.75 3.22 -7.91
N ARG A 125 9.04 2.54 -7.01
CA ARG A 125 8.03 1.51 -7.32
C ARG A 125 6.82 1.66 -6.41
N VAL A 126 5.62 1.53 -7.00
CA VAL A 126 4.36 1.35 -6.26
C VAL A 126 3.62 0.17 -6.87
N VAL A 127 3.34 -0.85 -6.06
CA VAL A 127 2.65 -2.07 -6.48
C VAL A 127 1.39 -2.25 -5.64
N GLY A 128 0.26 -2.52 -6.28
CA GLY A 128 -0.95 -2.98 -5.61
C GLY A 128 -1.22 -4.44 -5.94
N ILE A 129 -1.51 -5.24 -4.93
CA ILE A 129 -1.91 -6.65 -5.01
C ILE A 129 -3.24 -6.76 -4.28
N THR A 130 -4.31 -7.09 -5.00
CA THR A 130 -5.65 -7.06 -4.40
C THR A 130 -6.57 -8.14 -4.97
N THR A 131 -7.61 -8.44 -4.23
CA THR A 131 -8.72 -9.30 -4.66
C THR A 131 -10.02 -8.49 -4.69
N TYR A 132 -10.90 -8.83 -5.62
CA TYR A 132 -12.24 -8.26 -5.76
C TYR A 132 -13.29 -9.36 -5.73
N GLY A 133 -14.36 -9.19 -4.95
CA GLY A 133 -15.57 -10.02 -5.09
C GLY A 133 -16.30 -9.75 -6.41
N SER A 134 -16.18 -8.53 -6.94
CA SER A 134 -16.81 -8.10 -8.18
C SER A 134 -16.01 -8.50 -9.42
N SER A 135 -16.72 -8.59 -10.57
CA SER A 135 -16.11 -8.84 -11.88
C SER A 135 -15.28 -7.62 -12.36
N TRP A 136 -14.37 -7.89 -13.28
CA TRP A 136 -13.54 -6.82 -13.89
C TRP A 136 -14.37 -5.68 -14.51
N THR A 137 -15.49 -6.02 -15.17
CA THR A 137 -16.39 -5.05 -15.79
C THR A 137 -17.06 -4.14 -14.77
N GLN A 138 -17.55 -4.70 -13.65
CA GLN A 138 -18.13 -3.94 -12.56
C GLN A 138 -17.12 -3.00 -11.93
N VAL A 139 -15.90 -3.50 -11.61
CA VAL A 139 -14.82 -2.68 -11.05
C VAL A 139 -14.44 -1.54 -12.00
N LYS A 140 -14.40 -1.79 -13.30
CA LYS A 140 -14.11 -0.76 -14.31
C LYS A 140 -15.19 0.32 -14.36
N VAL A 141 -16.46 -0.05 -14.33
CA VAL A 141 -17.60 0.90 -14.30
C VAL A 141 -17.56 1.75 -13.01
N MET A 142 -17.21 1.16 -11.89
CA MET A 142 -17.08 1.83 -10.59
C MET A 142 -15.79 2.63 -10.43
N HIS A 143 -14.95 2.71 -11.48
CA HIS A 143 -13.71 3.50 -11.55
C HIS A 143 -12.60 3.11 -10.58
N ASP A 144 -12.65 1.97 -9.91
CA ASP A 144 -11.58 1.40 -9.07
C ASP A 144 -10.87 2.43 -8.17
N ALA A 145 -11.54 2.89 -7.12
CA ALA A 145 -11.04 3.94 -6.25
C ALA A 145 -9.71 3.57 -5.57
N GLY A 146 -9.57 2.31 -5.13
CA GLY A 146 -8.34 1.82 -4.50
C GLY A 146 -7.12 1.94 -5.42
N ARG A 147 -7.25 1.45 -6.64
CA ARG A 147 -6.21 1.55 -7.67
C ARG A 147 -5.85 3.01 -7.99
N ARG A 148 -6.86 3.88 -8.11
CA ARG A 148 -6.62 5.31 -8.39
C ARG A 148 -5.89 6.00 -7.25
N THR A 149 -6.22 5.69 -6.01
CA THR A 149 -5.54 6.22 -4.84
C THR A 149 -4.06 5.85 -4.86
N LEU A 150 -3.71 4.59 -5.07
CA LEU A 150 -2.32 4.13 -5.05
C LEU A 150 -1.54 4.50 -6.32
N LEU A 151 -2.10 4.20 -7.51
CA LEU A 151 -1.34 4.33 -8.76
C LEU A 151 -1.45 5.70 -9.42
N ARG A 152 -2.30 6.59 -8.91
CA ARG A 152 -2.37 7.99 -9.38
C ARG A 152 -2.02 8.96 -8.26
N ALA A 153 -2.83 9.05 -7.19
CA ALA A 153 -2.61 10.05 -6.16
C ALA A 153 -1.26 9.85 -5.44
N LEU A 154 -1.01 8.67 -4.86
CA LEU A 154 0.27 8.40 -4.20
C LEU A 154 1.46 8.50 -5.17
N ARG A 155 1.34 7.94 -6.37
CA ARG A 155 2.41 8.00 -7.39
C ARG A 155 2.81 9.44 -7.76
N MET A 156 1.91 10.42 -7.69
CA MET A 156 2.26 11.82 -7.97
C MET A 156 3.32 12.37 -7.00
N LEU A 157 3.38 11.84 -5.79
CA LEU A 157 4.39 12.19 -4.78
C LEU A 157 5.71 11.43 -4.98
N CYS A 158 5.70 10.31 -5.70
CA CYS A 158 6.88 9.45 -5.89
C CYS A 158 7.87 10.02 -6.94
N ALA A 159 8.97 9.30 -7.19
CA ALA A 159 9.94 9.64 -8.23
C ALA A 159 9.25 9.90 -9.59
N ARG A 160 9.78 10.85 -10.37
CA ARG A 160 9.24 11.19 -11.69
C ARG A 160 9.09 9.95 -12.61
N ARG A 161 10.05 9.02 -12.55
CA ARG A 161 10.05 7.75 -13.28
C ARG A 161 9.59 6.57 -12.42
N CYS A 162 8.77 6.81 -11.38
CA CYS A 162 8.22 5.75 -10.57
C CYS A 162 7.37 4.81 -11.44
N ARG A 163 7.73 3.52 -11.43
CA ARG A 163 6.99 2.48 -12.14
C ARG A 163 5.92 1.91 -11.23
N THR A 164 4.77 1.59 -11.79
CA THR A 164 3.64 1.03 -11.06
C THR A 164 3.25 -0.34 -11.60
N ALA A 165 2.72 -1.20 -10.74
CA ALA A 165 2.11 -2.46 -11.14
C ALA A 165 0.79 -2.66 -10.37
N TRP A 166 -0.17 -3.31 -11.03
CA TRP A 166 -1.45 -3.68 -10.43
C TRP A 166 -1.71 -5.14 -10.71
N LEU A 167 -1.77 -5.94 -9.66
CA LEU A 167 -2.04 -7.37 -9.70
C LEU A 167 -3.37 -7.61 -9.00
N ALA A 168 -4.35 -8.14 -9.71
CA ALA A 168 -5.70 -8.25 -9.21
C ALA A 168 -6.36 -9.57 -9.60
N LEU A 169 -7.01 -10.22 -8.64
CA LEU A 169 -7.91 -11.32 -8.88
C LEU A 169 -9.34 -10.81 -8.73
N TYR A 170 -10.13 -10.92 -9.81
CA TYR A 170 -11.54 -10.54 -9.84
C TYR A 170 -12.43 -11.74 -9.59
N SER A 171 -13.67 -11.50 -9.11
CA SER A 171 -14.65 -12.53 -8.80
C SER A 171 -14.09 -13.60 -7.84
N VAL A 172 -13.35 -13.17 -6.81
CA VAL A 172 -12.63 -14.07 -5.92
C VAL A 172 -13.57 -15.07 -5.20
N ASP A 173 -14.80 -14.64 -4.91
CA ASP A 173 -15.77 -15.48 -4.18
C ASP A 173 -16.26 -16.68 -5.01
N THR A 174 -16.19 -16.59 -6.34
CA THR A 174 -16.54 -17.66 -7.28
C THR A 174 -15.33 -18.28 -7.97
N SER A 175 -14.12 -17.86 -7.63
CA SER A 175 -12.88 -18.41 -8.21
C SER A 175 -12.59 -19.82 -7.71
N THR A 176 -12.07 -20.67 -8.60
CA THR A 176 -11.58 -22.00 -8.23
C THR A 176 -10.23 -21.93 -7.49
N ASP A 177 -9.85 -23.01 -6.81
CA ASP A 177 -8.55 -23.09 -6.16
C ASP A 177 -7.41 -23.01 -7.17
N ASP A 178 -7.55 -23.58 -8.38
CA ASP A 178 -6.58 -23.45 -9.46
C ASP A 178 -6.40 -22.01 -9.91
N GLN A 179 -7.48 -21.23 -10.01
CA GLN A 179 -7.41 -19.81 -10.35
C GLN A 179 -6.71 -19.00 -9.28
N ARG A 180 -6.97 -19.31 -8.01
CA ARG A 180 -6.26 -18.67 -6.87
C ARG A 180 -4.79 -19.01 -6.86
N ALA A 181 -4.44 -20.29 -7.05
CA ALA A 181 -3.05 -20.75 -7.13
C ALA A 181 -2.31 -20.12 -8.32
N ALA A 182 -2.95 -20.05 -9.49
CA ALA A 182 -2.39 -19.39 -10.66
C ALA A 182 -2.13 -17.91 -10.42
N PHE A 183 -3.04 -17.23 -9.69
CA PHE A 183 -2.84 -15.81 -9.33
C PHE A 183 -1.66 -15.64 -8.37
N VAL A 184 -1.54 -16.48 -7.32
CA VAL A 184 -0.37 -16.48 -6.40
C VAL A 184 0.93 -16.63 -7.18
N THR A 185 1.01 -17.62 -8.08
CA THR A 185 2.18 -17.85 -8.94
C THR A 185 2.47 -16.64 -9.85
N SER A 186 1.45 -15.97 -10.36
CA SER A 186 1.61 -14.76 -11.18
C SER A 186 2.20 -13.59 -10.38
N VAL A 187 1.77 -13.44 -9.13
CA VAL A 187 2.30 -12.44 -8.19
C VAL A 187 3.76 -12.70 -7.90
N GLU A 188 4.11 -13.94 -7.53
CA GLU A 188 5.49 -14.37 -7.28
C GLU A 188 6.40 -14.04 -8.48
N ARG A 189 6.03 -14.52 -9.68
CA ARG A 189 6.79 -14.29 -10.92
C ARG A 189 6.95 -12.81 -11.23
N ARG A 190 5.94 -12.00 -10.97
CA ARG A 190 5.98 -10.57 -11.24
C ARG A 190 6.90 -9.83 -10.29
N LEU A 191 6.89 -10.19 -9.01
CA LEU A 191 7.72 -9.56 -7.99
C LEU A 191 9.19 -9.99 -8.07
N ALA A 192 9.45 -11.24 -8.44
CA ALA A 192 10.81 -11.73 -8.69
C ALA A 192 11.55 -11.01 -9.84
N ARG A 193 10.82 -10.18 -10.64
CA ARG A 193 11.38 -9.41 -11.77
C ARG A 193 11.40 -7.90 -11.52
N LEU A 194 11.17 -7.46 -10.30
CA LEU A 194 11.19 -6.03 -9.94
C LEU A 194 12.62 -5.52 -9.76
#